data_2412427c35a33f50bf629fdafd9c517a
#
_entry.id   2412427c35a33f50bf629fdafd9c517a
#
_cell.length_a   1.000
_cell.length_b   1.000
_cell.length_c   1.000
_cell.angle_alpha   90.00
_cell.angle_beta   90.00
_cell.angle_gamma   90.00
#
_symmetry.space_group_name_H-M   'P 1'
#
loop_
_entity.id
_entity.type
_entity.pdbx_description
1 polymer ?
#
loop_
_entity_poly.entity_id
_entity_poly.type
_entity_poly.pdbx_seq_one_letter_code
_entity_poly.pdbx_strand_id
1 'polypeptide(L)'
;MRLRYLFGLGVPVAAMALWANSGTSHSQTPVDEAAKVRCATRLSLSLTGKAPSASLLAAADPQAQIDTLLADPAFVEQFSRFVNSQMNPEPAMTPAQDSTYYLAKYVLENQKPWHEMFDGQYDIKAVAAANGMPATADVVADANGLGYFRSRPWMIRYAGNEEAGYRLSAAFRIQQNIIGLDVGAVTNAPGVDVSATGRMSGNCRGCHYDPYFALDKVAKILSKRVDTNPISFSPPTEGPQTILDGQTIANDGDLVKALLASNDYKFRTCRLAFVFLYGRPEASCESALFDKCIDDFTQTGDVRAALRAVAADPGFCE
;
A
#
# COMPACT_ATOMS: atom_id res chain seq x y z
N MET A 1 -56.03 -50.85 -14.85
CA MET A 1 -57.32 -50.45 -14.28
C MET A 1 -57.46 -48.97 -14.59
N ARG A 2 -58.10 -48.57 -15.65
CA ARG A 2 -59.47 -48.12 -15.84
C ARG A 2 -60.01 -47.33 -14.63
N LEU A 3 -60.20 -45.98 -14.82
CA LEU A 3 -61.54 -45.42 -15.04
C LEU A 3 -61.45 -43.93 -15.36
N ARG A 4 -61.96 -43.50 -16.37
CA ARG A 4 -62.71 -42.45 -17.06
C ARG A 4 -63.78 -41.79 -16.17
N TYR A 5 -64.02 -40.49 -16.39
CA TYR A 5 -65.27 -39.79 -16.79
C TYR A 5 -65.11 -38.30 -16.29
N LEU A 6 -65.52 -37.25 -16.87
CA LEU A 6 -66.28 -36.77 -18.01
C LEU A 6 -66.84 -35.35 -17.63
N PHE A 7 -66.66 -34.42 -18.58
CA PHE A 7 -67.53 -33.26 -18.90
C PHE A 7 -68.06 -32.26 -17.83
N GLY A 8 -67.84 -30.99 -18.16
CA GLY A 8 -68.60 -29.84 -17.68
C GLY A 8 -68.27 -28.57 -18.49
N LEU A 9 -69.09 -28.33 -19.55
CA LEU A 9 -69.13 -27.08 -20.29
C LEU A 9 -69.66 -25.93 -19.44
N GLY A 10 -69.09 -24.76 -19.51
CA GLY A 10 -69.63 -23.53 -18.89
C GLY A 10 -69.05 -22.26 -19.55
N VAL A 11 -69.91 -21.55 -20.17
CA VAL A 11 -69.98 -20.36 -21.03
C VAL A 11 -69.10 -19.14 -20.57
N PRO A 12 -68.56 -18.32 -21.49
CA PRO A 12 -67.70 -17.20 -21.19
C PRO A 12 -68.48 -15.95 -20.82
N VAL A 13 -68.05 -15.28 -19.75
CA VAL A 13 -68.44 -13.89 -19.46
C VAL A 13 -67.23 -13.01 -19.74
N ALA A 14 -67.34 -12.21 -20.81
CA ALA A 14 -66.38 -11.16 -21.11
C ALA A 14 -66.58 -9.97 -20.12
N ALA A 15 -65.66 -9.83 -19.22
CA ALA A 15 -65.51 -8.62 -18.41
C ALA A 15 -64.36 -7.78 -18.96
N MET A 16 -64.66 -6.75 -19.75
CA MET A 16 -63.69 -5.69 -20.08
C MET A 16 -63.32 -4.95 -18.82
N ALA A 17 -62.15 -5.19 -18.27
CA ALA A 17 -61.53 -4.34 -17.25
C ALA A 17 -60.67 -3.32 -17.97
N LEU A 18 -61.08 -2.08 -18.03
CA LEU A 18 -60.29 -0.92 -18.35
C LEU A 18 -59.19 -0.78 -17.26
N TRP A 19 -57.98 -1.26 -17.57
CA TRP A 19 -56.84 -0.94 -16.77
C TRP A 19 -56.41 0.49 -17.11
N ALA A 20 -56.77 1.44 -16.23
CA ALA A 20 -56.16 2.74 -16.21
C ALA A 20 -54.67 2.54 -16.01
N ASN A 21 -53.87 2.93 -17.01
CA ASN A 21 -52.43 2.98 -16.97
C ASN A 21 -52.04 4.09 -15.98
N SER A 22 -52.05 3.79 -14.67
CA SER A 22 -51.49 4.63 -13.65
C SER A 22 -49.97 4.50 -13.83
N GLY A 23 -49.41 5.42 -14.60
CA GLY A 23 -47.96 5.60 -14.64
C GLY A 23 -47.48 5.84 -13.21
N THR A 24 -47.02 4.78 -12.57
CA THR A 24 -46.23 4.91 -11.35
C THR A 24 -44.95 5.61 -11.75
N SER A 25 -44.93 6.95 -11.60
CA SER A 25 -43.67 7.64 -11.43
C SER A 25 -42.98 6.97 -10.24
N HIS A 26 -41.96 6.21 -10.53
CA HIS A 26 -41.01 5.74 -9.52
C HIS A 26 -40.37 7.01 -8.97
N SER A 27 -40.94 7.56 -7.90
CA SER A 27 -40.20 8.48 -7.06
C SER A 27 -38.97 7.68 -6.57
N GLN A 28 -37.80 8.09 -6.99
CA GLN A 28 -36.57 7.59 -6.39
C GLN A 28 -36.75 7.62 -4.89
N THR A 29 -36.60 6.45 -4.28
CA THR A 29 -36.90 6.29 -2.86
C THR A 29 -35.91 7.12 -2.03
N PRO A 30 -36.29 7.70 -0.89
CA PRO A 30 -35.39 8.44 0.00
C PRO A 30 -34.15 7.65 0.42
N VAL A 31 -34.21 6.33 0.31
CA VAL A 31 -33.09 5.39 0.57
C VAL A 31 -31.96 5.55 -0.42
N ASP A 32 -32.25 5.81 -1.70
CA ASP A 32 -31.24 5.96 -2.75
C ASP A 32 -30.43 7.26 -2.59
N GLU A 33 -31.07 8.36 -2.27
CA GLU A 33 -30.41 9.66 -2.04
C GLU A 33 -29.49 9.60 -0.80
N ALA A 34 -29.94 9.00 0.29
CA ALA A 34 -29.12 8.84 1.49
C ALA A 34 -27.88 7.94 1.23
N ALA A 35 -28.01 6.91 0.38
CA ALA A 35 -26.90 6.07 -0.02
C ALA A 35 -25.85 6.86 -0.81
N LYS A 36 -26.28 7.69 -1.77
CA LYS A 36 -25.36 8.58 -2.52
C LYS A 36 -24.61 9.56 -1.62
N VAL A 37 -25.31 10.20 -0.68
CA VAL A 37 -24.67 11.13 0.27
C VAL A 37 -23.64 10.41 1.15
N ARG A 38 -23.94 9.18 1.62
CA ARG A 38 -22.97 8.36 2.36
C ARG A 38 -21.76 8.02 1.52
N CYS A 39 -21.97 7.57 0.27
CA CYS A 39 -20.90 7.25 -0.67
C CYS A 39 -20.01 8.48 -0.95
N ALA A 40 -20.60 9.62 -1.30
CA ALA A 40 -19.88 10.87 -1.52
C ALA A 40 -19.05 11.28 -0.30
N THR A 41 -19.63 11.16 0.89
CA THR A 41 -18.96 11.49 2.16
C THR A 41 -17.79 10.55 2.43
N ARG A 42 -17.98 9.23 2.26
CA ARG A 42 -16.95 8.23 2.46
C ARG A 42 -15.78 8.43 1.49
N LEU A 43 -16.07 8.60 0.19
CA LEU A 43 -15.04 8.86 -0.82
C LEU A 43 -14.22 10.10 -0.49
N SER A 44 -14.89 11.23 -0.19
CA SER A 44 -14.20 12.49 0.10
C SER A 44 -13.33 12.39 1.35
N LEU A 45 -13.87 11.86 2.45
CA LEU A 45 -13.12 11.71 3.70
C LEU A 45 -11.97 10.73 3.56
N SER A 46 -12.18 9.56 2.92
CA SER A 46 -11.13 8.55 2.78
C SER A 46 -10.01 9.03 1.85
N LEU A 47 -10.34 9.66 0.71
CA LEU A 47 -9.33 10.07 -0.26
C LEU A 47 -8.66 11.41 0.10
N THR A 48 -9.42 12.39 0.59
CA THR A 48 -8.90 13.76 0.75
C THR A 48 -8.89 14.27 2.19
N GLY A 49 -9.51 13.57 3.13
CA GLY A 49 -9.68 14.04 4.51
C GLY A 49 -10.62 15.25 4.65
N LYS A 50 -11.32 15.64 3.58
CA LYS A 50 -12.20 16.81 3.54
C LYS A 50 -13.67 16.41 3.49
N ALA A 51 -14.53 17.30 3.94
CA ALA A 51 -15.95 17.15 3.68
C ALA A 51 -16.23 17.15 2.16
N PRO A 52 -17.27 16.42 1.69
CA PRO A 52 -17.60 16.38 0.27
C PRO A 52 -18.01 17.75 -0.25
N SER A 53 -17.60 18.08 -1.47
CA SER A 53 -18.03 19.28 -2.16
C SER A 53 -19.52 19.21 -2.54
N ALA A 54 -20.15 20.36 -2.77
CA ALA A 54 -21.54 20.39 -3.25
C ALA A 54 -21.72 19.64 -4.58
N SER A 55 -20.72 19.69 -5.47
CA SER A 55 -20.73 18.96 -6.74
C SER A 55 -20.66 17.44 -6.55
N LEU A 56 -19.87 16.96 -5.59
CA LEU A 56 -19.77 15.54 -5.27
C LEU A 56 -21.07 15.02 -4.63
N LEU A 57 -21.69 15.82 -3.74
CA LEU A 57 -22.99 15.49 -3.13
C LEU A 57 -24.13 15.44 -4.15
N ALA A 58 -24.07 16.29 -5.19
CA ALA A 58 -25.06 16.35 -6.26
C ALA A 58 -24.80 15.34 -7.38
N ALA A 59 -23.68 14.59 -7.34
CA ALA A 59 -23.35 13.63 -8.39
C ALA A 59 -24.36 12.48 -8.42
N ALA A 60 -24.82 12.12 -9.63
CA ALA A 60 -25.69 10.96 -9.81
C ALA A 60 -25.01 9.67 -9.40
N ASP A 61 -23.69 9.59 -9.67
CA ASP A 61 -22.78 8.54 -9.24
C ASP A 61 -21.53 9.17 -8.62
N PRO A 62 -21.38 9.16 -7.29
CA PRO A 62 -20.19 9.70 -6.62
C PRO A 62 -18.88 8.95 -7.00
N GLN A 63 -18.95 7.65 -7.32
CA GLN A 63 -17.75 6.88 -7.70
C GLN A 63 -17.20 7.31 -9.07
N ALA A 64 -18.01 7.90 -9.95
CA ALA A 64 -17.51 8.51 -11.19
C ALA A 64 -16.57 9.71 -10.96
N GLN A 65 -16.50 10.25 -9.73
CA GLN A 65 -15.64 11.38 -9.36
C GLN A 65 -14.30 10.94 -8.72
N ILE A 66 -14.01 9.66 -8.65
CA ILE A 66 -12.78 9.12 -8.01
C ILE A 66 -11.52 9.74 -8.60
N ASP A 67 -11.43 9.87 -9.92
CA ASP A 67 -10.25 10.46 -10.57
C ASP A 67 -10.06 11.94 -10.22
N THR A 68 -11.15 12.67 -10.07
CA THR A 68 -11.11 14.06 -9.61
C THR A 68 -10.58 14.16 -8.18
N LEU A 69 -11.00 13.25 -7.31
CA LEU A 69 -10.53 13.20 -5.91
C LEU A 69 -9.06 12.77 -5.84
N LEU A 70 -8.62 11.81 -6.66
CA LEU A 70 -7.22 11.37 -6.75
C LEU A 70 -6.28 12.43 -7.34
N ALA A 71 -6.83 13.41 -8.07
CA ALA A 71 -6.10 14.57 -8.58
C ALA A 71 -6.02 15.74 -7.57
N ASP A 72 -6.83 15.72 -6.50
CA ASP A 72 -6.81 16.81 -5.48
C ASP A 72 -5.47 16.79 -4.71
N PRO A 73 -4.79 17.94 -4.55
CA PRO A 73 -3.58 18.02 -3.70
C PRO A 73 -3.78 17.51 -2.26
N ALA A 74 -5.00 17.55 -1.74
CA ALA A 74 -5.29 16.99 -0.42
C ALA A 74 -5.17 15.46 -0.38
N PHE A 75 -5.48 14.76 -1.48
CA PHE A 75 -5.21 13.33 -1.60
C PHE A 75 -3.71 13.06 -1.49
N VAL A 76 -2.88 13.80 -2.22
CA VAL A 76 -1.42 13.65 -2.18
C VAL A 76 -0.92 13.80 -0.74
N GLU A 77 -1.37 14.84 -0.05
CA GLU A 77 -1.00 15.11 1.34
C GLU A 77 -1.42 13.97 2.27
N GLN A 78 -2.69 13.55 2.20
CA GLN A 78 -3.25 12.52 3.08
C GLN A 78 -2.61 11.16 2.84
N PHE A 79 -2.49 10.75 1.58
CA PHE A 79 -1.91 9.45 1.24
C PHE A 79 -0.41 9.40 1.57
N SER A 80 0.34 10.47 1.35
CA SER A 80 1.76 10.53 1.73
C SER A 80 1.96 10.41 3.24
N ARG A 81 1.10 11.04 4.06
CA ARG A 81 1.11 10.87 5.53
C ARG A 81 0.77 9.44 5.93
N PHE A 82 -0.23 8.85 5.30
CA PHE A 82 -0.58 7.45 5.53
C PHE A 82 0.58 6.51 5.19
N VAL A 83 1.20 6.67 4.02
CA VAL A 83 2.39 5.88 3.62
C VAL A 83 3.51 6.03 4.64
N ASN A 84 3.78 7.25 5.10
CA ASN A 84 4.77 7.47 6.15
C ASN A 84 4.43 6.71 7.44
N SER A 85 3.17 6.72 7.85
CA SER A 85 2.74 5.97 9.05
C SER A 85 2.87 4.45 8.92
N GLN A 86 2.75 3.93 7.70
CA GLN A 86 2.87 2.50 7.42
C GLN A 86 4.32 2.02 7.30
N MET A 87 5.20 2.85 6.79
CA MET A 87 6.59 2.49 6.45
C MET A 87 7.62 3.06 7.42
N ASN A 88 7.26 4.09 8.18
CA ASN A 88 8.06 4.69 9.22
C ASN A 88 7.39 4.41 10.58
N PRO A 89 7.94 3.53 11.42
CA PRO A 89 7.28 3.12 12.68
C PRO A 89 7.20 4.25 13.72
N GLU A 90 7.97 5.31 13.54
CA GLU A 90 7.98 6.47 14.43
C GLU A 90 7.97 7.76 13.60
N PRO A 91 6.85 8.08 12.94
CA PRO A 91 6.73 9.31 12.20
C PRO A 91 6.82 10.49 13.18
N ALA A 92 7.82 11.33 12.97
CA ALA A 92 8.10 12.44 13.88
C ALA A 92 7.63 13.79 13.31
N MET A 93 7.11 13.80 12.10
CA MET A 93 6.66 14.97 11.37
C MET A 93 7.76 16.05 11.22
N THR A 94 9.01 15.58 11.18
CA THR A 94 10.16 16.45 10.92
C THR A 94 10.84 16.03 9.63
N PRO A 95 11.33 16.96 8.82
CA PRO A 95 11.98 16.65 7.54
C PRO A 95 13.15 15.67 7.68
N ALA A 96 13.84 15.74 8.82
CA ALA A 96 14.98 14.86 9.10
C ALA A 96 14.59 13.40 9.39
N GLN A 97 13.32 13.10 9.64
CA GLN A 97 12.86 11.77 10.05
C GLN A 97 11.81 11.20 9.13
N ASP A 98 11.10 12.04 8.39
CA ASP A 98 9.95 11.65 7.57
C ASP A 98 10.28 11.58 6.08
N SER A 99 11.45 11.05 5.72
CA SER A 99 11.88 10.89 4.32
C SER A 99 10.85 10.14 3.46
N THR A 100 10.17 9.15 4.03
CA THR A 100 9.11 8.39 3.35
C THR A 100 7.94 9.29 2.94
N TYR A 101 7.52 10.23 3.82
CA TYR A 101 6.48 11.19 3.49
C TYR A 101 6.87 12.08 2.31
N TYR A 102 8.06 12.68 2.36
CA TYR A 102 8.53 13.60 1.32
C TYR A 102 8.71 12.91 -0.02
N LEU A 103 9.25 11.69 -0.02
CA LEU A 103 9.40 10.91 -1.25
C LEU A 103 8.04 10.47 -1.82
N ALA A 104 7.11 9.99 -0.98
CA ALA A 104 5.77 9.63 -1.43
C ALA A 104 5.05 10.84 -2.06
N LYS A 105 5.13 11.99 -1.41
CA LYS A 105 4.59 13.24 -1.94
C LYS A 105 5.21 13.59 -3.30
N TYR A 106 6.52 13.52 -3.42
CA TYR A 106 7.23 13.80 -4.67
C TYR A 106 6.83 12.84 -5.81
N VAL A 107 6.78 11.53 -5.52
CA VAL A 107 6.36 10.50 -6.50
C VAL A 107 4.95 10.77 -6.99
N LEU A 108 4.01 11.09 -6.10
CA LEU A 108 2.63 11.39 -6.43
C LEU A 108 2.48 12.71 -7.20
N GLU A 109 3.09 13.79 -6.74
CA GLU A 109 3.01 15.12 -7.40
C GLU A 109 3.59 15.10 -8.81
N ASN A 110 4.64 14.31 -9.04
CA ASN A 110 5.30 14.18 -10.33
C ASN A 110 4.79 13.00 -11.17
N GLN A 111 3.71 12.32 -10.75
CA GLN A 111 3.08 11.20 -11.45
C GLN A 111 4.07 10.10 -11.83
N LYS A 112 5.01 9.81 -10.93
CA LYS A 112 6.03 8.80 -11.17
C LYS A 112 5.52 7.40 -10.84
N PRO A 113 6.09 6.35 -11.46
CA PRO A 113 5.79 4.98 -11.07
C PRO A 113 6.02 4.74 -9.58
N TRP A 114 5.12 3.99 -8.95
CA TRP A 114 5.16 3.77 -7.50
C TRP A 114 6.42 3.05 -7.02
N HIS A 115 7.05 2.24 -7.87
CA HIS A 115 8.30 1.57 -7.51
C HIS A 115 9.44 2.55 -7.19
N GLU A 116 9.40 3.81 -7.71
CA GLU A 116 10.43 4.82 -7.44
C GLU A 116 10.49 5.22 -5.94
N MET A 117 9.47 4.87 -5.15
CA MET A 117 9.55 4.92 -3.68
C MET A 117 10.71 4.09 -3.13
N PHE A 118 11.07 3.00 -3.82
CA PHE A 118 11.97 1.97 -3.33
C PHE A 118 13.30 1.90 -4.09
N ASP A 119 13.29 2.14 -5.40
CA ASP A 119 14.48 2.07 -6.28
C ASP A 119 14.83 3.40 -6.98
N GLY A 120 14.05 4.46 -6.76
CA GLY A 120 14.31 5.76 -7.36
C GLY A 120 15.68 6.32 -6.93
N GLN A 121 16.39 6.94 -7.88
CA GLN A 121 17.69 7.55 -7.66
C GLN A 121 17.54 8.95 -7.04
N TYR A 122 17.21 8.99 -5.77
CA TYR A 122 16.93 10.22 -5.01
C TYR A 122 17.69 10.27 -3.68
N ASP A 123 17.99 11.50 -3.26
CA ASP A 123 18.29 11.85 -1.87
C ASP A 123 17.21 12.80 -1.33
N ILE A 124 16.90 12.69 -0.05
CA ILE A 124 15.90 13.52 0.65
C ILE A 124 16.67 14.45 1.61
N LYS A 125 16.80 15.70 1.23
CA LYS A 125 17.58 16.71 1.96
C LYS A 125 16.68 17.57 2.82
N ALA A 126 16.88 17.52 4.13
CA ALA A 126 16.17 18.40 5.05
C ALA A 126 16.53 19.86 4.78
N VAL A 127 15.53 20.72 4.72
CA VAL A 127 15.63 22.17 4.59
C VAL A 127 15.19 22.82 5.91
N ALA A 128 16.06 23.56 6.52
CA ALA A 128 15.77 24.22 7.79
C ALA A 128 14.67 25.28 7.64
N ALA A 129 13.91 25.51 8.71
CA ALA A 129 12.98 26.63 8.77
C ALA A 129 13.70 27.97 8.55
N ALA A 130 13.16 28.80 7.67
CA ALA A 130 13.72 30.11 7.36
C ALA A 130 12.62 31.08 6.92
N ASN A 131 12.81 32.37 7.21
CA ASN A 131 11.90 33.45 6.75
C ASN A 131 10.40 33.18 7.05
N GLY A 132 10.10 32.61 8.22
CA GLY A 132 8.71 32.27 8.61
C GLY A 132 8.13 31.00 7.94
N MET A 133 8.89 30.36 7.04
CA MET A 133 8.51 29.08 6.46
C MET A 133 8.94 27.93 7.38
N PRO A 134 8.10 26.91 7.58
CA PRO A 134 8.46 25.74 8.37
C PRO A 134 9.59 24.94 7.71
N ALA A 135 10.27 24.12 8.50
CA ALA A 135 11.23 23.16 7.96
C ALA A 135 10.53 22.19 6.99
N THR A 136 11.23 21.83 5.93
CA THR A 136 10.73 20.92 4.87
C THR A 136 11.85 19.99 4.41
N ALA A 137 11.63 19.20 3.37
CA ALA A 137 12.69 18.49 2.68
C ALA A 137 12.49 18.55 1.16
N ASP A 138 13.60 18.61 0.46
CA ASP A 138 13.67 18.54 -0.99
C ASP A 138 14.08 17.14 -1.43
N VAL A 139 13.41 16.62 -2.43
CA VAL A 139 13.81 15.39 -3.11
C VAL A 139 14.66 15.78 -4.32
N VAL A 140 15.91 15.36 -4.31
CA VAL A 140 16.90 15.70 -5.33
C VAL A 140 17.43 14.43 -5.99
N ALA A 141 17.84 14.53 -7.26
CA ALA A 141 18.44 13.40 -7.97
C ALA A 141 19.78 13.01 -7.31
N ASP A 142 19.98 11.70 -7.10
CA ASP A 142 21.22 11.11 -6.61
C ASP A 142 21.45 9.77 -7.28
N ALA A 143 22.52 9.65 -8.06
CA ALA A 143 22.88 8.42 -8.77
C ALA A 143 23.11 7.22 -7.85
N ASN A 144 23.41 7.46 -6.57
CA ASN A 144 23.57 6.43 -5.55
C ASN A 144 22.29 6.20 -4.72
N GLY A 145 21.20 6.90 -5.04
CA GLY A 145 19.90 6.75 -4.39
C GLY A 145 19.33 5.35 -4.55
N LEU A 146 18.51 4.95 -3.60
CA LEU A 146 17.72 3.71 -3.62
C LEU A 146 16.40 3.98 -2.90
N GLY A 147 15.54 4.75 -3.54
CA GLY A 147 14.33 5.25 -2.92
C GLY A 147 14.63 5.88 -1.55
N TYR A 148 13.75 5.67 -0.58
CA TYR A 148 14.00 6.17 0.77
C TYR A 148 14.97 5.27 1.59
N PHE A 149 15.34 4.08 1.10
CA PHE A 149 16.24 3.15 1.82
C PHE A 149 17.68 3.64 1.94
N ARG A 150 18.13 4.53 1.07
CA ARG A 150 19.42 5.20 1.20
C ARG A 150 19.31 6.66 1.68
N SER A 151 18.12 7.09 2.05
CA SER A 151 17.97 8.39 2.71
C SER A 151 18.67 8.40 4.07
N ARG A 152 19.25 9.54 4.41
CA ARG A 152 19.95 9.71 5.69
C ARG A 152 19.11 9.29 6.89
N PRO A 153 17.81 9.68 7.02
CA PRO A 153 16.99 9.28 8.17
C PRO A 153 16.83 7.76 8.29
N TRP A 154 16.59 7.09 7.17
CA TRP A 154 16.42 5.63 7.17
C TRP A 154 17.72 4.91 7.54
N MET A 155 18.85 5.34 6.97
CA MET A 155 20.15 4.76 7.24
C MET A 155 20.60 4.95 8.70
N ILE A 156 20.32 6.12 9.29
CA ILE A 156 20.59 6.34 10.72
C ILE A 156 19.79 5.38 11.59
N ARG A 157 18.56 5.12 11.23
CA ARG A 157 17.65 4.29 12.03
C ARG A 157 17.90 2.78 11.86
N TYR A 158 18.19 2.32 10.66
CA TYR A 158 18.17 0.89 10.35
C TYR A 158 19.47 0.30 9.82
N ALA A 159 20.35 1.10 9.24
CA ALA A 159 21.58 0.56 8.66
C ALA A 159 22.68 0.26 9.67
N GLY A 160 22.36 0.33 10.96
CA GLY A 160 23.10 -0.15 12.12
C GLY A 160 24.60 0.07 12.12
N ASN A 161 25.11 0.44 13.24
CA ASN A 161 26.50 0.46 13.60
C ASN A 161 26.78 -0.57 14.71
N GLU A 162 25.92 -1.57 14.79
CA GLU A 162 26.06 -2.62 15.79
C GLU A 162 27.19 -3.56 15.40
N GLU A 163 28.12 -3.78 16.31
CA GLU A 163 29.29 -4.66 16.13
C GLU A 163 28.93 -6.08 15.68
N ALA A 164 27.78 -6.58 16.08
CA ALA A 164 27.29 -7.90 15.72
C ALA A 164 26.60 -7.99 14.34
N GLY A 165 26.66 -6.93 13.52
CA GLY A 165 26.15 -6.95 12.15
C GLY A 165 24.63 -6.89 12.04
N TYR A 166 23.97 -6.21 12.94
CA TYR A 166 22.51 -6.13 13.00
C TYR A 166 21.89 -5.22 11.96
N ARG A 167 22.27 -5.45 10.73
CA ARG A 167 21.45 -4.97 9.60
C ARG A 167 20.17 -5.80 9.45
N LEU A 168 19.87 -6.66 10.43
CA LEU A 168 18.64 -7.46 10.46
C LEU A 168 17.40 -6.58 10.47
N SER A 169 17.41 -5.48 11.20
CA SER A 169 16.29 -4.51 11.16
C SER A 169 16.12 -3.92 9.76
N ALA A 170 17.22 -3.59 9.07
CA ALA A 170 17.18 -3.13 7.69
C ALA A 170 16.68 -4.23 6.74
N ALA A 171 17.21 -5.45 6.87
CA ALA A 171 16.79 -6.60 6.07
C ALA A 171 15.29 -6.89 6.22
N PHE A 172 14.79 -6.85 7.45
CA PHE A 172 13.37 -7.00 7.73
C PHE A 172 12.54 -5.86 7.14
N ARG A 173 12.93 -4.60 7.37
CA ARG A 173 12.15 -3.43 6.96
C ARG A 173 12.09 -3.26 5.44
N ILE A 174 13.14 -3.57 4.70
CA ILE A 174 13.12 -3.56 3.23
C ILE A 174 12.05 -4.55 2.74
N GLN A 175 12.08 -5.79 3.23
CA GLN A 175 11.10 -6.80 2.84
C GLN A 175 9.68 -6.45 3.34
N GLN A 176 9.53 -5.97 4.56
CA GLN A 176 8.24 -5.54 5.08
C GLN A 176 7.61 -4.44 4.23
N ASN A 177 8.39 -3.44 3.85
CA ASN A 177 7.85 -2.28 3.15
C ASN A 177 7.53 -2.58 1.69
N ILE A 178 8.35 -3.41 1.02
CA ILE A 178 8.15 -3.75 -0.40
C ILE A 178 7.13 -4.87 -0.58
N ILE A 179 7.27 -5.97 0.17
CA ILE A 179 6.46 -7.18 -0.05
C ILE A 179 5.51 -7.51 1.11
N GLY A 180 5.47 -6.67 2.16
CA GLY A 180 4.56 -6.86 3.29
C GLY A 180 4.97 -7.97 4.24
N LEU A 181 6.27 -8.30 4.34
CA LEU A 181 6.74 -9.29 5.31
C LEU A 181 6.25 -8.94 6.71
N ASP A 182 5.46 -9.84 7.28
CA ASP A 182 4.94 -9.73 8.65
C ASP A 182 5.35 -10.96 9.44
N VAL A 183 6.41 -10.81 10.24
CA VAL A 183 6.90 -11.86 11.12
C VAL A 183 7.09 -11.31 12.53
N GLY A 184 6.63 -12.06 13.51
CA GLY A 184 6.84 -11.73 14.91
C GLY A 184 8.32 -11.91 15.29
N ALA A 185 8.99 -10.82 15.69
CA ALA A 185 10.35 -10.91 16.23
C ALA A 185 10.32 -11.21 17.73
N VAL A 186 11.01 -12.27 18.16
CA VAL A 186 11.26 -12.56 19.57
C VAL A 186 12.66 -12.08 19.90
N THR A 187 12.75 -10.91 20.56
CA THR A 187 14.06 -10.31 20.85
C THR A 187 14.66 -10.69 22.20
N ASN A 188 13.84 -11.18 23.14
CA ASN A 188 14.26 -11.44 24.53
C ASN A 188 13.54 -12.65 25.17
N ALA A 189 13.35 -13.76 24.43
CA ALA A 189 12.80 -14.96 25.05
C ALA A 189 13.85 -15.61 25.97
N PRO A 190 13.56 -15.85 27.25
CA PRO A 190 14.50 -16.51 28.16
C PRO A 190 14.94 -17.87 27.61
N GLY A 191 16.26 -18.12 27.56
CA GLY A 191 16.83 -19.38 27.11
C GLY A 191 16.93 -19.54 25.57
N VAL A 192 16.58 -18.51 24.78
CA VAL A 192 16.76 -18.51 23.34
C VAL A 192 18.11 -17.88 22.98
N ASP A 193 18.94 -18.61 22.26
CA ASP A 193 20.17 -18.06 21.68
C ASP A 193 19.84 -17.21 20.45
N VAL A 194 19.88 -15.89 20.61
CA VAL A 194 19.65 -14.92 19.54
C VAL A 194 20.92 -14.54 18.76
N SER A 195 22.04 -15.18 19.04
CA SER A 195 23.28 -15.00 18.24
C SER A 195 23.10 -15.51 16.80
N ALA A 196 24.03 -15.15 15.91
CA ALA A 196 24.02 -15.65 14.53
C ALA A 196 23.99 -17.18 14.48
N THR A 197 24.70 -17.85 15.40
CA THR A 197 24.74 -19.31 15.50
C THR A 197 23.38 -19.86 15.98
N GLY A 198 22.80 -19.27 17.02
CA GLY A 198 21.48 -19.66 17.52
C GLY A 198 20.38 -19.52 16.47
N ARG A 199 20.42 -18.43 15.68
CA ARG A 199 19.47 -18.20 14.58
C ARG A 199 19.60 -19.20 13.41
N MET A 200 20.72 -19.93 13.30
CA MET A 200 20.88 -21.04 12.33
C MET A 200 20.11 -22.30 12.70
N SER A 201 19.60 -22.40 13.91
CA SER A 201 18.97 -23.61 14.43
C SER A 201 17.49 -23.43 14.77
N GLY A 202 16.78 -24.54 14.90
CA GLY A 202 15.39 -24.58 15.33
C GLY A 202 14.44 -23.71 14.52
N ASN A 203 13.49 -23.09 15.19
CA ASN A 203 12.43 -22.28 14.57
C ASN A 203 12.92 -20.95 13.97
N CYS A 204 14.11 -20.48 14.35
CA CYS A 204 14.66 -19.22 13.84
C CYS A 204 15.15 -19.35 12.40
N ARG A 205 15.67 -20.53 12.03
CA ARG A 205 16.30 -20.80 10.74
C ARG A 205 15.38 -20.43 9.55
N GLY A 206 14.09 -20.72 9.64
CA GLY A 206 13.12 -20.48 8.57
C GLY A 206 13.10 -19.03 8.08
N CYS A 207 13.07 -18.06 8.99
CA CYS A 207 13.09 -16.64 8.60
C CYS A 207 14.51 -16.11 8.38
N HIS A 208 15.53 -16.66 9.05
CA HIS A 208 16.88 -16.10 9.06
C HIS A 208 17.80 -16.64 7.97
N TYR A 209 17.67 -17.92 7.59
CA TYR A 209 18.59 -18.58 6.67
C TYR A 209 17.95 -19.37 5.54
N ASP A 210 16.67 -19.77 5.66
CA ASP A 210 16.00 -20.54 4.63
C ASP A 210 15.55 -19.65 3.46
N PRO A 211 15.26 -20.22 2.28
CA PRO A 211 15.61 -19.58 1.01
C PRO A 211 14.86 -18.29 0.69
N TYR A 212 13.68 -18.04 1.25
CA TYR A 212 12.90 -16.87 0.81
C TYR A 212 13.34 -15.59 1.55
N PHE A 213 13.00 -15.43 2.82
CA PHE A 213 13.28 -14.18 3.54
C PHE A 213 14.76 -14.02 3.92
N ALA A 214 15.37 -15.08 4.41
CA ALA A 214 16.80 -15.23 4.67
C ALA A 214 17.47 -14.00 5.32
N LEU A 215 16.86 -13.45 6.38
CA LEU A 215 17.20 -12.13 6.96
C LEU A 215 18.69 -11.96 7.27
N ASP A 216 19.37 -12.99 7.77
CA ASP A 216 20.81 -12.93 8.03
C ASP A 216 21.64 -12.88 6.74
N LYS A 217 21.22 -13.56 5.68
CA LYS A 217 21.88 -13.48 4.38
C LYS A 217 21.64 -12.12 3.74
N VAL A 218 20.38 -11.60 3.80
CA VAL A 218 20.06 -10.26 3.34
C VAL A 218 20.90 -9.21 4.06
N ALA A 219 21.03 -9.30 5.39
CA ALA A 219 21.84 -8.35 6.15
C ALA A 219 23.30 -8.26 5.69
N LYS A 220 23.85 -9.33 5.08
CA LYS A 220 25.22 -9.37 4.57
C LYS A 220 25.43 -8.56 3.30
N ILE A 221 24.41 -8.43 2.48
CA ILE A 221 24.48 -7.72 1.20
C ILE A 221 23.99 -6.27 1.29
N LEU A 222 23.57 -5.79 2.46
CA LEU A 222 23.14 -4.42 2.62
C LEU A 222 24.31 -3.45 2.81
N SER A 223 24.15 -2.24 2.29
CA SER A 223 25.06 -1.14 2.53
C SER A 223 25.18 -0.83 4.02
N LYS A 224 26.37 -0.48 4.46
CA LYS A 224 26.66 -0.05 5.85
C LYS A 224 26.64 1.44 5.97
N ARG A 225 26.13 1.93 7.08
CA ARG A 225 26.36 3.32 7.51
C ARG A 225 27.80 3.46 8.02
N VAL A 226 28.46 4.51 7.59
CA VAL A 226 29.73 4.95 8.13
C VAL A 226 29.52 6.29 8.82
N ASP A 227 29.81 6.33 10.13
CA ASP A 227 29.63 7.52 10.97
C ASP A 227 30.73 8.56 10.71
N THR A 228 30.69 9.12 9.51
CA THR A 228 31.50 10.27 9.10
C THR A 228 30.65 11.55 9.15
N ASN A 229 31.26 12.69 9.05
CA ASN A 229 30.52 13.95 8.90
C ASN A 229 30.85 14.59 7.53
N PRO A 230 29.94 14.55 6.56
CA PRO A 230 28.60 13.94 6.60
C PRO A 230 28.61 12.41 6.67
N ILE A 231 27.50 11.81 7.13
CA ILE A 231 27.31 10.35 7.11
C ILE A 231 27.48 9.84 5.68
N SER A 232 28.25 8.79 5.52
CA SER A 232 28.47 8.10 4.26
C SER A 232 28.03 6.63 4.34
N PHE A 233 28.03 5.96 3.21
CA PHE A 233 27.64 4.55 3.09
C PHE A 233 28.81 3.79 2.43
N SER A 234 29.13 2.62 2.97
CA SER A 234 30.04 1.70 2.33
C SER A 234 29.26 0.54 1.70
N PRO A 235 29.74 -0.01 0.59
CA PRO A 235 29.16 -1.22 0.01
C PRO A 235 29.25 -2.37 1.00
N PRO A 236 28.47 -3.47 0.78
CA PRO A 236 28.58 -4.68 1.56
C PRO A 236 30.00 -5.25 1.47
N THR A 237 30.48 -5.82 2.55
CA THR A 237 31.82 -6.43 2.63
C THR A 237 31.80 -7.93 2.34
N GLU A 238 30.62 -8.55 2.33
CA GLU A 238 30.44 -9.96 2.06
C GLU A 238 29.97 -10.18 0.63
N GLY A 239 30.32 -11.33 0.07
CA GLY A 239 29.95 -11.67 -1.31
C GLY A 239 28.46 -11.92 -1.51
N PRO A 240 28.04 -12.14 -2.77
CA PRO A 240 26.64 -12.39 -3.11
C PRO A 240 26.04 -13.55 -2.30
N GLN A 241 24.75 -13.44 -2.02
CA GLN A 241 23.99 -14.44 -1.29
C GLN A 241 22.92 -15.07 -2.20
N THR A 242 22.66 -16.36 -1.99
CA THR A 242 21.53 -17.04 -2.64
C THR A 242 20.32 -16.95 -1.71
N ILE A 243 19.29 -16.21 -2.13
CA ILE A 243 18.06 -15.89 -1.39
C ILE A 243 16.89 -15.82 -2.38
N LEU A 244 15.68 -15.51 -1.93
CA LEU A 244 14.48 -15.37 -2.76
C LEU A 244 14.32 -16.57 -3.72
N ASP A 245 14.29 -17.79 -3.14
CA ASP A 245 14.13 -19.06 -3.85
C ASP A 245 15.21 -19.33 -4.93
N GLY A 246 16.44 -19.00 -4.61
CA GLY A 246 17.61 -19.39 -5.43
C GLY A 246 18.19 -18.26 -6.27
N GLN A 247 17.71 -17.03 -6.13
CA GLN A 247 18.30 -15.90 -6.82
C GLN A 247 19.63 -15.48 -6.18
N THR A 248 20.61 -15.14 -7.01
CA THR A 248 21.88 -14.59 -6.55
C THR A 248 21.80 -13.09 -6.46
N ILE A 249 21.89 -12.56 -5.25
CA ILE A 249 21.74 -11.13 -4.93
C ILE A 249 23.06 -10.63 -4.37
N ALA A 250 23.63 -9.58 -4.97
CA ALA A 250 24.95 -9.07 -4.60
C ALA A 250 24.92 -7.87 -3.66
N ASN A 251 23.86 -7.07 -3.69
CA ASN A 251 23.74 -5.83 -2.94
C ASN A 251 22.26 -5.44 -2.70
N ASP A 252 22.04 -4.37 -1.97
CA ASP A 252 20.71 -3.85 -1.66
C ASP A 252 19.90 -3.42 -2.90
N GLY A 253 20.56 -2.88 -3.92
CA GLY A 253 19.90 -2.52 -5.17
C GLY A 253 19.37 -3.75 -5.93
N ASP A 254 20.15 -4.83 -6.01
CA ASP A 254 19.71 -6.10 -6.60
C ASP A 254 18.56 -6.70 -5.80
N LEU A 255 18.61 -6.61 -4.46
CA LEU A 255 17.53 -7.08 -3.58
C LEU A 255 16.23 -6.31 -3.87
N VAL A 256 16.28 -4.99 -3.85
CA VAL A 256 15.10 -4.15 -4.09
C VAL A 256 14.50 -4.45 -5.46
N LYS A 257 15.34 -4.54 -6.50
CA LYS A 257 14.90 -4.88 -7.86
C LYS A 257 14.21 -6.25 -7.92
N ALA A 258 14.77 -7.27 -7.25
CA ALA A 258 14.17 -8.60 -7.21
C ALA A 258 12.82 -8.60 -6.48
N LEU A 259 12.72 -7.88 -5.34
CA LEU A 259 11.47 -7.76 -4.59
C LEU A 259 10.39 -7.01 -5.40
N LEU A 260 10.74 -5.94 -6.10
CA LEU A 260 9.82 -5.17 -6.95
C LEU A 260 9.31 -5.99 -8.16
N ALA A 261 10.08 -6.95 -8.63
CA ALA A 261 9.66 -7.86 -9.70
C ALA A 261 8.69 -8.96 -9.23
N SER A 262 8.52 -9.13 -7.92
CA SER A 262 7.67 -10.18 -7.35
C SER A 262 6.18 -9.85 -7.40
N ASN A 263 5.33 -10.88 -7.31
CA ASN A 263 3.89 -10.67 -7.12
C ASN A 263 3.57 -10.10 -5.74
N ASP A 264 4.38 -10.40 -4.73
CA ASP A 264 4.18 -9.91 -3.36
C ASP A 264 4.23 -8.37 -3.28
N TYR A 265 5.04 -7.71 -4.12
CA TYR A 265 5.04 -6.26 -4.25
C TYR A 265 3.69 -5.71 -4.73
N LYS A 266 3.08 -6.37 -5.71
CA LYS A 266 1.76 -5.97 -6.23
C LYS A 266 0.68 -6.17 -5.17
N PHE A 267 0.70 -7.32 -4.49
CA PHE A 267 -0.17 -7.60 -3.35
C PHE A 267 -0.01 -6.55 -2.25
N ARG A 268 1.22 -6.22 -1.88
CA ARG A 268 1.50 -5.21 -0.85
C ARG A 268 0.95 -3.84 -1.24
N THR A 269 1.09 -3.45 -2.50
CA THR A 269 0.56 -2.16 -2.99
C THR A 269 -0.97 -2.13 -2.93
N CYS A 270 -1.64 -3.20 -3.35
CA CYS A 270 -3.09 -3.32 -3.26
C CYS A 270 -3.58 -3.35 -1.80
N ARG A 271 -2.87 -4.06 -0.91
CA ARG A 271 -3.17 -4.05 0.53
C ARG A 271 -3.01 -2.66 1.14
N LEU A 272 -1.99 -1.91 0.71
CA LEU A 272 -1.79 -0.53 1.15
C LEU A 272 -2.98 0.36 0.73
N ALA A 273 -3.43 0.25 -0.52
CA ALA A 273 -4.60 0.97 -1.03
C ALA A 273 -5.88 0.58 -0.28
N PHE A 274 -6.06 -0.70 -0.01
CA PHE A 274 -7.21 -1.22 0.71
C PHE A 274 -7.25 -0.70 2.17
N VAL A 275 -6.14 -0.81 2.89
CA VAL A 275 -6.05 -0.31 4.29
C VAL A 275 -6.25 1.20 4.35
N PHE A 276 -5.76 1.95 3.37
CA PHE A 276 -5.99 3.40 3.30
C PHE A 276 -7.48 3.74 3.18
N LEU A 277 -8.22 3.02 2.34
CA LEU A 277 -9.62 3.31 2.05
C LEU A 277 -10.59 2.72 3.08
N TYR A 278 -10.34 1.49 3.51
CA TYR A 278 -11.24 0.77 4.42
C TYR A 278 -10.85 0.89 5.90
N GLY A 279 -9.63 1.32 6.22
CA GLY A 279 -9.12 1.39 7.60
C GLY A 279 -8.91 0.02 8.26
N ARG A 280 -8.94 -1.07 7.50
CA ARG A 280 -8.77 -2.46 7.97
C ARG A 280 -8.04 -3.30 6.92
N PRO A 281 -7.43 -4.44 7.29
CA PRO A 281 -6.96 -5.40 6.30
C PRO A 281 -8.11 -6.05 5.53
N GLU A 282 -7.78 -6.66 4.39
CA GLU A 282 -8.70 -7.41 3.56
C GLU A 282 -9.23 -8.68 4.24
N ALA A 283 -10.40 -9.13 3.80
CA ALA A 283 -10.98 -10.42 4.15
C ALA A 283 -10.95 -11.37 2.94
N SER A 284 -11.02 -12.69 3.19
CA SER A 284 -10.94 -13.69 2.11
C SER A 284 -12.04 -13.56 1.05
N CYS A 285 -13.20 -13.00 1.39
CA CYS A 285 -14.30 -12.76 0.45
C CYS A 285 -14.03 -11.59 -0.53
N GLU A 286 -12.96 -10.82 -0.33
CA GLU A 286 -12.57 -9.67 -1.15
C GLU A 286 -11.51 -10.02 -2.20
N SER A 287 -11.24 -11.30 -2.45
CA SER A 287 -10.20 -11.75 -3.39
C SER A 287 -10.39 -11.21 -4.81
N ALA A 288 -11.64 -11.15 -5.32
CA ALA A 288 -11.93 -10.63 -6.65
C ALA A 288 -11.57 -9.13 -6.80
N LEU A 289 -11.76 -8.34 -5.73
CA LEU A 289 -11.34 -6.95 -5.69
C LEU A 289 -9.81 -6.84 -5.72
N PHE A 290 -9.12 -7.73 -5.00
CA PHE A 290 -7.66 -7.78 -5.01
C PHE A 290 -7.10 -8.16 -6.38
N ASP A 291 -7.67 -9.15 -7.07
CA ASP A 291 -7.26 -9.54 -8.42
C ASP A 291 -7.38 -8.35 -9.38
N LYS A 292 -8.53 -7.64 -9.34
CA LYS A 292 -8.72 -6.43 -10.13
C LYS A 292 -7.71 -5.33 -9.80
N CYS A 293 -7.44 -5.10 -8.52
CA CYS A 293 -6.45 -4.11 -8.09
C CYS A 293 -5.05 -4.44 -8.62
N ILE A 294 -4.64 -5.72 -8.54
CA ILE A 294 -3.34 -6.19 -9.02
C ILE A 294 -3.22 -6.00 -10.53
N ASP A 295 -4.28 -6.32 -11.27
CA ASP A 295 -4.30 -6.14 -12.73
C ASP A 295 -4.17 -4.67 -13.12
N ASP A 296 -4.98 -3.78 -12.53
CA ASP A 296 -4.96 -2.34 -12.81
C ASP A 296 -3.60 -1.71 -12.43
N PHE A 297 -3.05 -2.09 -11.29
CA PHE A 297 -1.72 -1.64 -10.85
C PHE A 297 -0.62 -2.16 -11.78
N THR A 298 -0.67 -3.42 -12.18
CA THR A 298 0.34 -4.04 -13.06
C THR A 298 0.42 -3.36 -14.43
N GLN A 299 -0.71 -2.89 -14.96
CA GLN A 299 -0.77 -2.22 -16.25
C GLN A 299 -0.12 -0.83 -16.24
N THR A 300 -0.17 -0.12 -15.12
CA THR A 300 0.22 1.29 -15.06
C THR A 300 1.48 1.54 -14.21
N GLY A 301 1.72 0.72 -13.20
CA GLY A 301 2.71 0.98 -12.15
C GLY A 301 2.37 2.17 -11.24
N ASP A 302 1.18 2.77 -11.38
CA ASP A 302 0.72 3.92 -10.60
C ASP A 302 -0.15 3.46 -9.42
N VAL A 303 0.21 3.86 -8.22
CA VAL A 303 -0.59 3.54 -7.02
C VAL A 303 -2.00 4.13 -7.05
N ARG A 304 -2.22 5.19 -7.85
CA ARG A 304 -3.58 5.72 -8.06
C ARG A 304 -4.49 4.72 -8.76
N ALA A 305 -3.94 3.88 -9.65
CA ALA A 305 -4.73 2.82 -10.29
C ALA A 305 -5.19 1.77 -9.25
N ALA A 306 -4.32 1.39 -8.31
CA ALA A 306 -4.70 0.52 -7.21
C ALA A 306 -5.81 1.15 -6.32
N LEU A 307 -5.64 2.42 -5.96
CA LEU A 307 -6.65 3.16 -5.17
C LEU A 307 -7.98 3.29 -5.91
N ARG A 308 -7.93 3.60 -7.21
CA ARG A 308 -9.12 3.65 -8.07
C ARG A 308 -9.86 2.32 -8.08
N ALA A 309 -9.15 1.21 -8.29
CA ALA A 309 -9.75 -0.13 -8.32
C ALA A 309 -10.52 -0.42 -7.03
N VAL A 310 -9.91 -0.10 -5.88
CA VAL A 310 -10.51 -0.35 -4.56
C VAL A 310 -11.66 0.61 -4.28
N ALA A 311 -11.54 1.90 -4.60
CA ALA A 311 -12.59 2.90 -4.35
C ALA A 311 -13.80 2.74 -5.29
N ALA A 312 -13.59 2.16 -6.47
CA ALA A 312 -14.66 1.90 -7.45
C ALA A 312 -15.44 0.59 -7.17
N ASP A 313 -15.01 -0.20 -6.18
CA ASP A 313 -15.78 -1.37 -5.77
C ASP A 313 -17.14 -0.95 -5.19
N PRO A 314 -18.26 -1.57 -5.62
CA PRO A 314 -19.58 -1.24 -5.10
C PRO A 314 -19.65 -1.35 -3.56
N GLY A 315 -19.01 -2.34 -2.97
CA GLY A 315 -18.98 -2.55 -1.53
C GLY A 315 -18.25 -1.44 -0.77
N PHE A 316 -17.47 -0.60 -1.43
CA PHE A 316 -16.86 0.56 -0.79
C PHE A 316 -17.89 1.61 -0.35
N CYS A 317 -19.00 1.74 -1.07
CA CYS A 317 -20.06 2.70 -0.78
C CYS A 317 -21.21 2.14 0.08
N GLU A 318 -21.21 0.85 0.38
CA GLU A 318 -22.17 0.18 1.25
C GLU A 318 -21.72 0.24 2.73
#